data_ad479e0fe95ced8816b66039e9d945af
#
_entry.id   ad479e0fe95ced8816b66039e9d945af
#
_cell.length_a   1.000
_cell.length_b   1.000
_cell.length_c   1.000
_cell.angle_alpha   90.00
_cell.angle_beta   90.00
_cell.angle_gamma   90.00
#
_symmetry.space_group_name_H-M   'P 1'
#
loop_
_entity.id
_entity.type
_entity.pdbx_description
1 polymer ?
#
loop_
_entity_poly.entity_id
_entity_poly.type
_entity_poly.pdbx_seq_one_letter_code
_entity_poly.pdbx_strand_id
1 'polypeptide(L)'
;MVDYDDFYEPVQQSFVKVVLIFGGVALVLVLFMFQMFRLQERDRRSANEISDLKTLNQTLEELHRSEESLAHGQRLQMMGTLTGGIAHEFNNFLTPITGYADLIMADADPGSEIYDNAMEISEAAQKAQEVVKQISSMSRKNVETVYDAVSVEGLLHRTRKLVETNCPKNVELKEENELSGECVLGNATQLQQVMLNISINAIHAIGAEGGKLTIRGSVVPRSELAALFPEEKISEEWSSYVCLSVTDTGCGMDKETMQHIFEPFFTTKKTGEGTGLGLALADQIIRTHRGRIRAESTIGRGTTFYVYLPVLEQQQEREQLQWGVDSKLRILAADDNNKVLDLLDKDLSALGLSVSTCSRRGELRQLLEQQPFDVLAIDESLMSSSGVDFCMAIRGRYPGMTRIVMTNAPTREIVDARSHGVIDGYVVKPVSASTLLAQIRSSRKE
;
A
#
# COMPACT_ATOMS: atom_id res chain seq x y z
N MET A 1 -13.87 -0.25 -113.15
CA MET A 1 -12.66 -0.28 -112.37
C MET A 1 -12.88 0.72 -111.23
N VAL A 2 -13.24 0.22 -110.08
CA VAL A 2 -13.49 1.10 -108.92
C VAL A 2 -12.13 1.51 -108.39
N ASP A 3 -11.90 2.82 -108.34
CA ASP A 3 -10.59 3.37 -107.95
C ASP A 3 -10.38 3.01 -106.48
N TYR A 4 -9.34 2.28 -106.21
CA TYR A 4 -9.03 1.69 -104.91
C TYR A 4 -8.67 2.79 -103.91
N ASP A 5 -8.22 3.95 -104.38
CA ASP A 5 -7.78 5.06 -103.58
C ASP A 5 -8.96 5.85 -102.99
N ASP A 6 -10.11 5.95 -103.71
CA ASP A 6 -11.31 6.62 -103.18
C ASP A 6 -11.98 5.92 -101.98
N PHE A 7 -11.69 4.65 -101.78
CA PHE A 7 -12.26 3.86 -100.66
C PHE A 7 -11.28 3.78 -99.46
N TYR A 8 -9.96 3.78 -99.72
CA TYR A 8 -8.96 3.65 -98.67
C TYR A 8 -8.62 4.95 -97.93
N GLU A 9 -8.59 6.10 -98.57
CA GLU A 9 -8.28 7.34 -97.96
C GLU A 9 -9.25 7.73 -96.83
N PRO A 10 -10.58 7.71 -96.97
CA PRO A 10 -11.51 8.05 -95.92
C PRO A 10 -11.47 7.08 -94.71
N VAL A 11 -11.21 5.81 -94.97
CA VAL A 11 -11.08 4.76 -93.93
C VAL A 11 -9.81 4.97 -93.15
N GLN A 12 -8.69 5.32 -93.82
CA GLN A 12 -7.40 5.56 -93.16
C GLN A 12 -7.47 6.87 -92.30
N GLN A 13 -8.09 7.95 -92.83
CA GLN A 13 -8.30 9.17 -92.08
C GLN A 13 -9.20 8.94 -90.86
N SER A 14 -10.26 8.13 -90.99
CA SER A 14 -11.12 7.81 -89.91
C SER A 14 -10.41 6.96 -88.83
N PHE A 15 -9.60 5.99 -89.27
CA PHE A 15 -8.78 5.17 -88.35
C PHE A 15 -7.79 6.04 -87.56
N VAL A 16 -7.06 6.98 -88.21
CA VAL A 16 -6.14 7.89 -87.58
C VAL A 16 -6.87 8.79 -86.57
N LYS A 17 -8.07 9.33 -86.87
CA LYS A 17 -8.86 10.10 -85.92
C LYS A 17 -9.29 9.28 -84.70
N VAL A 18 -9.67 8.04 -84.86
CA VAL A 18 -10.06 7.15 -83.78
C VAL A 18 -8.86 6.84 -82.90
N VAL A 19 -7.69 6.56 -83.47
CA VAL A 19 -6.46 6.33 -82.69
C VAL A 19 -6.04 7.58 -81.90
N LEU A 20 -6.12 8.78 -82.49
CA LEU A 20 -5.82 10.02 -81.78
C LEU A 20 -6.81 10.31 -80.63
N ILE A 21 -8.12 10.02 -80.81
CA ILE A 21 -9.14 10.15 -79.76
C ILE A 21 -8.83 9.19 -78.61
N PHE A 22 -8.61 7.92 -78.91
CA PHE A 22 -8.24 6.91 -77.90
C PHE A 22 -6.96 7.26 -77.17
N GLY A 23 -5.92 7.69 -77.90
CA GLY A 23 -4.68 8.20 -77.33
C GLY A 23 -4.86 9.38 -76.39
N GLY A 24 -5.70 10.33 -76.81
CA GLY A 24 -6.07 11.51 -75.98
C GLY A 24 -6.80 11.09 -74.71
N VAL A 25 -7.77 10.22 -74.81
CA VAL A 25 -8.51 9.68 -73.62
C VAL A 25 -7.57 8.91 -72.68
N ALA A 26 -6.70 8.07 -73.23
CA ALA A 26 -5.72 7.33 -72.44
C ALA A 26 -4.77 8.29 -71.70
N LEU A 27 -4.30 9.36 -72.36
CA LEU A 27 -3.44 10.37 -71.70
C LEU A 27 -4.14 11.07 -70.57
N VAL A 28 -5.40 11.49 -70.75
CA VAL A 28 -6.24 12.10 -69.72
C VAL A 28 -6.43 11.18 -68.52
N LEU A 29 -6.72 9.90 -68.78
CA LEU A 29 -6.84 8.89 -67.70
C LEU A 29 -5.54 8.70 -66.93
N VAL A 30 -4.39 8.65 -67.59
CA VAL A 30 -3.06 8.56 -66.94
C VAL A 30 -2.78 9.80 -66.07
N LEU A 31 -3.06 10.97 -66.58
CA LEU A 31 -2.91 12.24 -65.84
C LEU A 31 -3.84 12.29 -64.62
N PHE A 32 -5.09 11.86 -64.79
CA PHE A 32 -6.06 11.74 -63.69
C PHE A 32 -5.60 10.73 -62.62
N MET A 33 -5.16 9.57 -63.01
CA MET A 33 -4.59 8.59 -62.09
C MET A 33 -3.38 9.12 -61.35
N PHE A 34 -2.47 9.82 -62.04
CA PHE A 34 -1.30 10.43 -61.41
C PHE A 34 -1.68 11.52 -60.39
N GLN A 35 -2.70 12.31 -60.74
CA GLN A 35 -3.20 13.33 -59.82
C GLN A 35 -3.88 12.74 -58.59
N MET A 36 -4.68 11.69 -58.76
CA MET A 36 -5.28 10.93 -57.68
C MET A 36 -4.24 10.26 -56.78
N PHE A 37 -3.20 9.70 -57.34
CA PHE A 37 -2.09 9.11 -56.60
C PHE A 37 -1.37 10.17 -55.74
N ARG A 38 -1.09 11.34 -56.32
CA ARG A 38 -0.49 12.46 -55.56
C ARG A 38 -1.37 12.96 -54.43
N LEU A 39 -2.66 13.06 -54.61
CA LEU A 39 -3.61 13.44 -53.58
C LEU A 39 -3.63 12.39 -52.45
N GLN A 40 -3.71 11.12 -52.81
CA GLN A 40 -3.71 10.04 -51.83
C GLN A 40 -2.40 9.95 -51.02
N GLU A 41 -1.27 10.19 -51.64
CA GLU A 41 0.02 10.23 -50.97
C GLU A 41 0.14 11.43 -50.02
N ARG A 42 -0.42 12.58 -50.39
CA ARG A 42 -0.47 13.76 -49.55
C ARG A 42 -1.35 13.54 -48.31
N ASP A 43 -2.54 12.91 -48.52
CA ASP A 43 -3.44 12.62 -47.42
C ASP A 43 -2.82 11.60 -46.42
N ARG A 44 -2.10 10.59 -46.94
CA ARG A 44 -1.36 9.63 -46.10
C ARG A 44 -0.27 10.30 -45.28
N ARG A 45 0.50 11.22 -45.87
CA ARG A 45 1.56 11.98 -45.15
C ARG A 45 0.94 12.83 -44.04
N SER A 46 -0.13 13.55 -44.34
CA SER A 46 -0.83 14.37 -43.34
C SER A 46 -1.44 13.51 -42.20
N ALA A 47 -2.00 12.35 -42.51
CA ALA A 47 -2.52 11.42 -41.51
C ALA A 47 -1.41 10.86 -40.60
N ASN A 48 -0.25 10.53 -41.18
CA ASN A 48 0.89 10.05 -40.39
C ASN A 48 1.47 11.17 -39.50
N GLU A 49 1.64 12.38 -40.01
CA GLU A 49 2.09 13.54 -39.22
C GLU A 49 1.14 13.84 -38.04
N ILE A 50 -0.17 13.76 -38.24
CA ILE A 50 -1.16 13.91 -37.16
C ILE A 50 -1.05 12.79 -36.14
N SER A 51 -0.81 11.54 -36.58
CA SER A 51 -0.63 10.40 -35.70
C SER A 51 0.66 10.55 -34.86
N ASP A 52 1.77 10.95 -35.50
CA ASP A 52 3.05 11.17 -34.82
C ASP A 52 2.99 12.29 -33.81
N LEU A 53 2.30 13.41 -34.15
CA LEU A 53 2.08 14.51 -33.23
C LEU A 53 1.21 14.11 -32.02
N LYS A 54 0.19 13.27 -32.24
CA LYS A 54 -0.63 12.74 -31.13
C LYS A 54 0.18 11.86 -30.20
N THR A 55 0.99 10.97 -30.77
CA THR A 55 1.87 10.08 -29.99
C THR A 55 2.90 10.89 -29.21
N LEU A 56 3.50 11.91 -29.84
CA LEU A 56 4.47 12.79 -29.18
C LEU A 56 3.81 13.58 -28.03
N ASN A 57 2.61 14.10 -28.24
CA ASN A 57 1.87 14.82 -27.20
C ASN A 57 1.52 13.92 -26.01
N GLN A 58 1.08 12.68 -26.29
CA GLN A 58 0.83 11.69 -25.23
C GLN A 58 2.10 11.34 -24.43
N THR A 59 3.23 11.15 -25.13
CA THR A 59 4.52 10.87 -24.46
C THR A 59 5.00 12.06 -23.64
N LEU A 60 4.78 13.30 -24.10
CA LEU A 60 5.14 14.50 -23.34
C LEU A 60 4.26 14.67 -22.10
N GLU A 61 2.97 14.38 -22.18
CA GLU A 61 2.06 14.41 -21.04
C GLU A 61 2.43 13.32 -20.00
N GLU A 62 2.76 12.10 -20.46
CA GLU A 62 3.24 11.03 -19.57
C GLU A 62 4.57 11.39 -18.90
N LEU A 63 5.49 12.00 -19.62
CA LEU A 63 6.77 12.46 -19.10
C LEU A 63 6.55 13.55 -18.03
N HIS A 64 5.72 14.54 -18.33
CA HIS A 64 5.42 15.64 -17.40
C HIS A 64 4.78 15.14 -16.10
N ARG A 65 3.81 14.23 -16.20
CA ARG A 65 3.22 13.56 -15.03
C ARG A 65 4.23 12.74 -14.23
N SER A 66 5.15 12.05 -14.93
CA SER A 66 6.23 11.30 -14.29
C SER A 66 7.20 12.23 -13.56
N GLU A 67 7.57 13.36 -14.15
CA GLU A 67 8.44 14.37 -13.53
C GLU A 67 7.78 15.00 -12.29
N GLU A 68 6.49 15.35 -12.36
CA GLU A 68 5.75 15.86 -11.20
C GLU A 68 5.68 14.84 -10.06
N SER A 69 5.40 13.59 -10.38
CA SER A 69 5.37 12.50 -9.41
C SER A 69 6.75 12.25 -8.78
N LEU A 70 7.83 12.28 -9.58
CA LEU A 70 9.19 12.16 -9.08
C LEU A 70 9.58 13.36 -8.22
N ALA A 71 9.26 14.59 -8.63
CA ALA A 71 9.53 15.81 -7.86
C ALA A 71 8.79 15.80 -6.52
N HIS A 72 7.53 15.35 -6.50
CA HIS A 72 6.76 15.15 -5.28
C HIS A 72 7.39 14.08 -4.38
N GLY A 73 7.75 12.92 -4.94
CA GLY A 73 8.46 11.85 -4.23
C GLY A 73 9.81 12.29 -3.67
N GLN A 74 10.59 13.08 -4.43
CA GLN A 74 11.87 13.62 -3.97
C GLN A 74 11.71 14.64 -2.85
N ARG A 75 10.70 15.54 -2.92
CA ARG A 75 10.40 16.49 -1.84
C ARG A 75 10.05 15.75 -0.55
N LEU A 76 9.17 14.74 -0.61
CA LEU A 76 8.83 13.90 0.53
C LEU A 76 10.04 13.12 1.07
N GLN A 77 10.92 12.64 0.18
CA GLN A 77 12.15 11.93 0.55
C GLN A 77 13.16 12.82 1.24
N MET A 78 13.42 14.04 0.71
CA MET A 78 14.30 15.01 1.36
C MET A 78 13.75 15.41 2.73
N MET A 79 12.44 15.67 2.82
CA MET A 79 11.77 15.93 4.08
C MET A 79 11.92 14.76 5.05
N GLY A 80 11.69 13.51 4.61
CA GLY A 80 11.89 12.32 5.44
C GLY A 80 13.29 12.22 6.03
N THR A 81 14.33 12.45 5.23
CA THR A 81 15.73 12.31 5.67
C THR A 81 16.14 13.42 6.66
N LEU A 82 15.74 14.67 6.39
CA LEU A 82 15.98 15.80 7.29
C LEU A 82 15.22 15.64 8.60
N THR A 83 13.98 15.17 8.50
CA THR A 83 13.04 15.07 9.61
C THR A 83 13.43 13.97 10.61
N GLY A 84 14.05 12.86 10.15
CA GLY A 84 14.50 11.78 11.04
C GLY A 84 15.61 12.22 12.00
N GLY A 85 16.58 12.99 11.50
CA GLY A 85 17.62 13.59 12.34
C GLY A 85 17.07 14.64 13.31
N ILE A 86 16.25 15.52 12.78
CA ILE A 86 15.59 16.59 13.56
C ILE A 86 14.68 16.01 14.65
N ALA A 87 13.88 14.98 14.34
CA ALA A 87 13.00 14.34 15.30
C ALA A 87 13.75 13.74 16.49
N HIS A 88 14.90 13.14 16.25
CA HIS A 88 15.77 12.64 17.32
C HIS A 88 16.29 13.76 18.21
N GLU A 89 16.71 14.89 17.62
CA GLU A 89 17.17 16.05 18.39
C GLU A 89 16.04 16.69 19.21
N PHE A 90 14.83 16.85 18.61
CA PHE A 90 13.68 17.35 19.35
C PHE A 90 13.31 16.46 20.54
N ASN A 91 13.30 15.13 20.37
CA ASN A 91 13.05 14.22 21.49
C ASN A 91 14.10 14.34 22.59
N ASN A 92 15.36 14.61 22.23
CA ASN A 92 16.43 14.85 23.20
C ASN A 92 16.21 16.13 24.03
N PHE A 93 15.50 17.13 23.51
CA PHE A 93 15.09 18.33 24.27
C PHE A 93 13.78 18.12 25.04
N LEU A 94 12.79 17.47 24.46
CA LEU A 94 11.46 17.31 25.06
C LEU A 94 11.48 16.33 26.25
N THR A 95 12.30 15.27 26.18
CA THR A 95 12.41 14.29 27.28
C THR A 95 12.85 14.92 28.60
N PRO A 96 13.92 15.74 28.67
CA PRO A 96 14.27 16.45 29.90
C PRO A 96 13.20 17.45 30.35
N ILE A 97 12.54 18.16 29.42
CA ILE A 97 11.49 19.13 29.75
C ILE A 97 10.33 18.43 30.45
N THR A 98 9.83 17.30 29.91
CA THR A 98 8.79 16.48 30.56
C THR A 98 9.28 15.97 31.92
N GLY A 99 10.52 15.43 31.99
CA GLY A 99 11.08 14.90 33.21
C GLY A 99 11.20 15.95 34.32
N TYR A 100 11.63 17.18 33.99
CA TYR A 100 11.70 18.27 35.01
C TYR A 100 10.31 18.77 35.41
N ALA A 101 9.35 18.84 34.48
CA ALA A 101 7.97 19.18 34.81
C ALA A 101 7.34 18.14 35.75
N ASP A 102 7.59 16.86 35.54
CA ASP A 102 7.11 15.77 36.38
C ASP A 102 7.74 15.83 37.78
N LEU A 103 9.05 16.17 37.88
CA LEU A 103 9.72 16.37 39.18
C LEU A 103 9.14 17.57 39.94
N ILE A 104 8.88 18.70 39.25
CA ILE A 104 8.26 19.87 39.87
C ILE A 104 6.85 19.53 40.38
N MET A 105 6.06 18.78 39.62
CA MET A 105 4.72 18.31 40.05
C MET A 105 4.81 17.37 41.25
N ALA A 106 5.88 16.55 41.35
CA ALA A 106 6.06 15.64 42.48
C ALA A 106 6.41 16.38 43.78
N ASP A 107 7.11 17.53 43.67
CA ASP A 107 7.55 18.33 44.84
C ASP A 107 6.56 19.45 45.21
N ALA A 108 5.64 19.84 44.32
CA ALA A 108 4.68 20.92 44.53
C ALA A 108 3.36 20.41 45.13
N ASP A 109 2.71 21.24 45.94
CA ASP A 109 1.39 20.93 46.46
C ASP A 109 0.34 20.88 45.35
N PRO A 110 -0.48 19.81 45.24
CA PRO A 110 -1.55 19.73 44.27
C PRO A 110 -2.52 20.92 44.34
N GLY A 111 -2.74 21.60 43.20
CA GLY A 111 -3.55 22.82 43.13
C GLY A 111 -2.80 24.13 43.46
N SER A 112 -1.49 24.08 43.64
CA SER A 112 -0.66 25.28 43.66
C SER A 112 -0.41 25.79 42.24
N GLU A 113 -0.15 27.08 42.08
CA GLU A 113 0.21 27.70 40.82
C GLU A 113 1.44 27.03 40.16
N ILE A 114 2.40 26.57 41.00
CA ILE A 114 3.60 25.86 40.55
C ILE A 114 3.21 24.51 39.96
N TYR A 115 2.31 23.75 40.60
CA TYR A 115 1.81 22.47 40.11
C TYR A 115 1.08 22.64 38.80
N ASP A 116 0.17 23.63 38.72
CA ASP A 116 -0.64 23.88 37.51
C ASP A 116 0.26 24.30 36.32
N ASN A 117 1.24 25.18 36.57
CA ASN A 117 2.21 25.58 35.53
C ASN A 117 3.09 24.41 35.06
N ALA A 118 3.53 23.53 35.99
CA ALA A 118 4.30 22.33 35.63
C ALA A 118 3.47 21.34 34.84
N MET A 119 2.20 21.19 35.15
CA MET A 119 1.25 20.35 34.42
C MET A 119 1.06 20.88 32.99
N GLU A 120 0.86 22.19 32.79
CA GLU A 120 0.77 22.79 31.47
C GLU A 120 2.06 22.59 30.63
N ILE A 121 3.24 22.71 31.27
CA ILE A 121 4.52 22.43 30.58
C ILE A 121 4.62 20.97 30.16
N SER A 122 4.24 20.01 31.03
CA SER A 122 4.27 18.59 30.73
C SER A 122 3.32 18.24 29.57
N GLU A 123 2.08 18.76 29.59
CA GLU A 123 1.12 18.58 28.52
C GLU A 123 1.59 19.18 27.19
N ALA A 124 2.18 20.37 27.21
CA ALA A 124 2.73 21.01 26.02
C ALA A 124 3.89 20.20 25.42
N ALA A 125 4.79 19.69 26.30
CA ALA A 125 5.91 18.86 25.88
C ALA A 125 5.44 17.51 25.31
N GLN A 126 4.43 16.88 25.90
CA GLN A 126 3.83 15.65 25.39
C GLN A 126 3.19 15.86 24.01
N LYS A 127 2.41 16.94 23.83
CA LYS A 127 1.86 17.31 22.52
C LYS A 127 2.95 17.50 21.46
N ALA A 128 4.05 18.17 21.84
CA ALA A 128 5.19 18.35 20.95
C ALA A 128 5.86 17.00 20.59
N GLN A 129 6.00 16.08 21.55
CA GLN A 129 6.52 14.71 21.28
C GLN A 129 5.62 13.93 20.31
N GLU A 130 4.30 14.05 20.41
CA GLU A 130 3.37 13.42 19.47
C GLU A 130 3.56 13.95 18.04
N VAL A 131 3.71 15.26 17.88
CA VAL A 131 4.02 15.89 16.58
C VAL A 131 5.34 15.37 16.02
N VAL A 132 6.40 15.34 16.85
CA VAL A 132 7.72 14.83 16.45
C VAL A 132 7.65 13.35 16.06
N LYS A 133 6.85 12.53 16.76
CA LYS A 133 6.62 11.13 16.44
C LYS A 133 5.90 10.97 15.08
N GLN A 134 4.90 11.80 14.80
CA GLN A 134 4.21 11.80 13.50
C GLN A 134 5.16 12.17 12.36
N ILE A 135 5.98 13.22 12.57
CA ILE A 135 7.00 13.66 11.62
C ILE A 135 8.07 12.56 11.40
N SER A 136 8.56 11.92 12.48
CA SER A 136 9.52 10.82 12.42
C SER A 136 8.98 9.59 11.68
N SER A 137 7.67 9.34 11.76
CA SER A 137 7.04 8.23 11.04
C SER A 137 7.09 8.41 9.51
N MET A 138 7.15 9.66 9.01
CA MET A 138 7.35 9.96 7.58
C MET A 138 8.80 9.71 7.13
N SER A 139 9.77 9.76 8.05
CA SER A 139 11.21 9.64 7.77
C SER A 139 11.71 8.20 7.73
N ARG A 140 11.05 7.27 8.38
CA ARG A 140 11.54 5.89 8.46
C ARG A 140 11.43 5.18 7.12
N LYS A 141 12.46 5.37 6.28
CA LYS A 141 12.84 4.41 5.24
C LYS A 141 13.45 3.19 5.94
N ASN A 142 12.89 2.00 5.59
CA ASN A 142 13.56 0.72 5.83
C ASN A 142 13.79 0.28 7.30
N VAL A 143 12.77 0.29 8.14
CA VAL A 143 12.51 -0.98 8.83
C VAL A 143 11.81 -1.83 7.77
N GLU A 144 12.30 -3.02 7.48
CA GLU A 144 11.64 -3.98 6.58
C GLU A 144 10.17 -4.02 6.96
N THR A 145 9.35 -3.32 6.16
CA THR A 145 7.93 -3.19 6.45
C THR A 145 7.37 -4.52 6.02
N VAL A 146 7.15 -5.41 6.99
CA VAL A 146 6.56 -6.71 6.71
C VAL A 146 5.16 -6.46 6.20
N TYR A 147 4.95 -6.80 4.93
CA TYR A 147 3.64 -6.77 4.29
C TYR A 147 3.02 -8.15 4.47
N ASP A 148 1.91 -8.20 5.17
CA ASP A 148 1.14 -9.41 5.43
C ASP A 148 -0.26 -9.31 4.84
N ALA A 149 -0.97 -10.44 4.78
CA ALA A 149 -2.39 -10.45 4.49
C ALA A 149 -3.16 -9.83 5.67
N VAL A 150 -3.66 -8.62 5.48
CA VAL A 150 -4.43 -7.88 6.48
C VAL A 150 -5.91 -8.11 6.25
N SER A 151 -6.61 -8.74 7.21
CA SER A 151 -8.06 -8.81 7.21
C SER A 151 -8.66 -7.42 7.31
N VAL A 152 -9.43 -7.02 6.29
CA VAL A 152 -10.03 -5.69 6.23
C VAL A 152 -11.16 -5.55 7.24
N GLU A 153 -11.94 -6.60 7.47
CA GLU A 153 -12.95 -6.65 8.52
C GLU A 153 -12.32 -6.43 9.90
N GLY A 154 -11.19 -7.12 10.19
CA GLY A 154 -10.43 -6.92 11.42
C GLY A 154 -9.87 -5.50 11.55
N LEU A 155 -9.46 -4.87 10.45
CA LEU A 155 -9.01 -3.49 10.41
C LEU A 155 -10.14 -2.51 10.74
N LEU A 156 -11.33 -2.68 10.14
CA LEU A 156 -12.52 -1.88 10.42
C LEU A 156 -12.91 -1.96 11.90
N HIS A 157 -13.03 -3.17 12.43
CA HIS A 157 -13.42 -3.39 13.82
C HIS A 157 -12.43 -2.75 14.82
N ARG A 158 -11.12 -2.91 14.61
CA ARG A 158 -10.10 -2.25 15.45
C ARG A 158 -10.15 -0.73 15.33
N THR A 159 -10.33 -0.20 14.11
CA THR A 159 -10.48 1.24 13.89
C THR A 159 -11.68 1.79 14.62
N ARG A 160 -12.86 1.17 14.47
CA ARG A 160 -14.08 1.56 15.19
C ARG A 160 -13.85 1.64 16.69
N LYS A 161 -13.27 0.59 17.28
CA LYS A 161 -13.04 0.52 18.73
C LYS A 161 -12.16 1.67 19.24
N LEU A 162 -11.11 2.02 18.48
CA LEU A 162 -10.23 3.14 18.82
C LEU A 162 -10.90 4.50 18.62
N VAL A 163 -11.68 4.64 17.55
CA VAL A 163 -12.47 5.86 17.31
C VAL A 163 -13.51 6.05 18.40
N GLU A 164 -14.22 5.00 18.81
CA GLU A 164 -15.24 5.02 19.86
C GLU A 164 -14.68 5.53 21.21
N THR A 165 -13.45 5.16 21.55
CA THR A 165 -12.77 5.61 22.77
C THR A 165 -12.52 7.13 22.78
N ASN A 166 -12.30 7.73 21.60
CA ASN A 166 -11.99 9.15 21.43
C ASN A 166 -13.18 9.97 20.88
N CYS A 167 -14.33 9.32 20.66
CA CYS A 167 -15.50 9.93 20.05
C CYS A 167 -16.28 10.74 21.10
N PRO A 168 -16.55 12.04 20.89
CA PRO A 168 -17.40 12.82 21.75
C PRO A 168 -18.82 12.25 21.82
N LYS A 169 -19.50 12.40 22.96
CA LYS A 169 -20.85 11.84 23.20
C LYS A 169 -21.94 12.38 22.25
N ASN A 170 -21.68 13.53 21.63
CA ASN A 170 -22.58 14.18 20.65
C ASN A 170 -22.39 13.69 19.22
N VAL A 171 -21.47 12.73 18.97
CA VAL A 171 -21.23 12.14 17.66
C VAL A 171 -21.74 10.71 17.62
N GLU A 172 -22.66 10.41 16.70
CA GLU A 172 -23.16 9.05 16.45
C GLU A 172 -22.15 8.31 15.57
N LEU A 173 -21.51 7.26 16.09
CA LEU A 173 -20.60 6.40 15.33
C LEU A 173 -21.35 5.19 14.77
N LYS A 174 -21.33 5.03 13.43
CA LYS A 174 -21.92 3.90 12.70
C LYS A 174 -20.85 3.12 11.95
N GLU A 175 -20.92 1.79 12.01
CA GLU A 175 -20.14 0.88 11.16
C GLU A 175 -21.08 0.16 10.19
N GLU A 176 -20.71 0.14 8.91
CA GLU A 176 -21.39 -0.59 7.86
C GLU A 176 -20.37 -1.52 7.19
N ASN A 177 -20.55 -2.83 7.36
CA ASN A 177 -19.62 -3.82 6.82
C ASN A 177 -20.34 -4.69 5.79
N GLU A 178 -19.90 -4.58 4.52
CA GLU A 178 -20.35 -5.39 3.39
C GLU A 178 -19.25 -6.35 2.91
N LEU A 179 -18.21 -6.55 3.74
CA LEU A 179 -17.08 -7.42 3.43
C LEU A 179 -17.39 -8.85 3.85
N SER A 180 -16.82 -9.80 3.11
CA SER A 180 -17.02 -11.24 3.31
C SER A 180 -15.70 -11.97 3.59
N GLY A 181 -14.77 -11.29 4.30
CA GLY A 181 -13.46 -11.85 4.67
C GLY A 181 -12.32 -11.46 3.74
N GLU A 182 -12.48 -10.39 2.95
CA GLU A 182 -11.43 -9.88 2.07
C GLU A 182 -10.18 -9.48 2.85
N CYS A 183 -9.03 -9.83 2.29
CA CYS A 183 -7.71 -9.45 2.75
C CYS A 183 -7.02 -8.52 1.75
N VAL A 184 -6.15 -7.66 2.23
CA VAL A 184 -5.27 -6.81 1.43
C VAL A 184 -3.81 -7.06 1.84
N LEU A 185 -2.88 -6.99 0.89
CA LEU A 185 -1.46 -7.08 1.21
C LEU A 185 -0.98 -5.73 1.77
N GLY A 186 -0.55 -5.73 3.04
CA GLY A 186 -0.15 -4.47 3.64
C GLY A 186 0.39 -4.58 5.07
N ASN A 187 0.73 -3.42 5.63
CA ASN A 187 1.09 -3.29 7.03
C ASN A 187 -0.14 -2.84 7.84
N ALA A 188 -0.63 -3.71 8.72
CA ALA A 188 -1.84 -3.48 9.51
C ALA A 188 -1.78 -2.19 10.35
N THR A 189 -0.62 -1.85 10.92
CA THR A 189 -0.42 -0.64 11.73
C THR A 189 -0.51 0.62 10.88
N GLN A 190 0.11 0.62 9.70
CA GLN A 190 0.05 1.77 8.78
C GLN A 190 -1.36 1.98 8.25
N LEU A 191 -2.06 0.92 7.83
CA LEU A 191 -3.44 1.01 7.36
C LEU A 191 -4.38 1.49 8.47
N GLN A 192 -4.19 1.02 9.70
CA GLN A 192 -4.94 1.50 10.87
C GLN A 192 -4.68 2.98 11.16
N GLN A 193 -3.43 3.44 11.01
CA GLN A 193 -3.07 4.86 11.14
C GLN A 193 -3.78 5.74 10.11
N VAL A 194 -3.89 5.28 8.85
CA VAL A 194 -4.66 5.99 7.81
C VAL A 194 -6.11 6.16 8.24
N MET A 195 -6.76 5.06 8.63
CA MET A 195 -8.17 5.08 9.02
C MET A 195 -8.42 5.97 10.26
N LEU A 196 -7.50 5.95 11.23
CA LEU A 196 -7.57 6.82 12.40
C LEU A 196 -7.38 8.29 12.05
N ASN A 197 -6.40 8.64 11.21
CA ASN A 197 -6.17 10.02 10.79
C ASN A 197 -7.40 10.62 10.10
N ILE A 198 -8.03 9.85 9.20
CA ILE A 198 -9.23 10.27 8.50
C ILE A 198 -10.40 10.42 9.50
N SER A 199 -10.59 9.45 10.39
CA SER A 199 -11.70 9.45 11.37
C SER A 199 -11.57 10.59 12.38
N ILE A 200 -10.37 10.89 12.87
CA ILE A 200 -10.12 12.02 13.79
C ILE A 200 -10.39 13.36 13.08
N ASN A 201 -9.99 13.49 11.81
CA ASN A 201 -10.32 14.69 11.03
C ASN A 201 -11.83 14.85 10.84
N ALA A 202 -12.56 13.77 10.61
CA ALA A 202 -14.01 13.76 10.51
C ALA A 202 -14.68 14.19 11.83
N ILE A 203 -14.23 13.69 12.99
CA ILE A 203 -14.73 14.11 14.31
C ILE A 203 -14.50 15.61 14.52
N HIS A 204 -13.33 16.12 14.16
CA HIS A 204 -13.05 17.56 14.27
C HIS A 204 -13.94 18.39 13.34
N ALA A 205 -14.26 17.91 12.13
CA ALA A 205 -15.14 18.60 11.18
C ALA A 205 -16.59 18.65 11.67
N ILE A 206 -17.07 17.62 12.41
CA ILE A 206 -18.39 17.60 13.05
C ILE A 206 -18.47 18.66 14.16
N GLY A 207 -17.40 18.83 14.95
CA GLY A 207 -17.34 19.86 16.00
C GLY A 207 -18.32 19.67 17.16
N ALA A 208 -18.61 20.79 17.85
CA ALA A 208 -19.41 20.79 19.08
C ALA A 208 -20.92 20.60 18.85
N GLU A 209 -21.43 20.91 17.66
CA GLU A 209 -22.86 20.79 17.33
C GLU A 209 -23.32 19.33 17.27
N GLY A 210 -22.37 18.40 17.15
CA GLY A 210 -22.65 17.00 17.00
C GLY A 210 -22.99 16.59 15.57
N GLY A 211 -23.11 15.28 15.36
CA GLY A 211 -23.38 14.76 14.02
C GLY A 211 -23.16 13.26 13.94
N LYS A 212 -22.91 12.78 12.73
CA LYS A 212 -22.74 11.37 12.45
C LYS A 212 -21.40 11.09 11.76
N LEU A 213 -20.73 10.05 12.23
CA LEU A 213 -19.54 9.48 11.60
C LEU A 213 -19.85 8.04 11.18
N THR A 214 -19.78 7.77 9.88
CA THR A 214 -20.01 6.42 9.33
C THR A 214 -18.71 5.89 8.74
N ILE A 215 -18.30 4.70 9.18
CA ILE A 215 -17.17 3.95 8.63
C ILE A 215 -17.74 2.75 7.87
N ARG A 216 -17.46 2.64 6.57
CA ARG A 216 -18.00 1.57 5.72
C ARG A 216 -16.90 0.83 5.00
N GLY A 217 -17.06 -0.50 4.89
CA GLY A 217 -16.23 -1.37 4.05
C GLY A 217 -17.08 -2.06 3.00
N SER A 218 -16.62 -2.01 1.74
CA SER A 218 -17.26 -2.68 0.60
C SER A 218 -16.21 -3.14 -0.42
N VAL A 219 -16.62 -3.94 -1.39
CA VAL A 219 -15.76 -4.34 -2.52
C VAL A 219 -16.24 -3.67 -3.79
N VAL A 220 -15.32 -3.14 -4.57
CA VAL A 220 -15.60 -2.53 -5.87
C VAL A 220 -14.79 -3.23 -6.97
N PRO A 221 -15.36 -3.46 -8.16
CA PRO A 221 -14.62 -4.02 -9.27
C PRO A 221 -13.61 -3.02 -9.84
N ARG A 222 -12.52 -3.51 -10.44
CA ARG A 222 -11.50 -2.68 -11.10
C ARG A 222 -12.10 -1.69 -12.11
N SER A 223 -13.13 -2.11 -12.86
CA SER A 223 -13.79 -1.27 -13.86
C SER A 223 -14.41 0.00 -13.27
N GLU A 224 -14.98 -0.12 -12.08
CA GLU A 224 -15.54 1.03 -11.34
C GLU A 224 -14.42 1.96 -10.86
N LEU A 225 -13.34 1.40 -10.28
CA LEU A 225 -12.19 2.18 -9.86
C LEU A 225 -11.54 2.92 -11.04
N ALA A 226 -11.40 2.27 -12.20
CA ALA A 226 -10.87 2.89 -13.41
C ALA A 226 -11.74 4.06 -13.92
N ALA A 227 -13.06 3.97 -13.76
CA ALA A 227 -13.97 5.06 -14.08
C ALA A 227 -13.86 6.26 -13.10
N LEU A 228 -13.53 5.99 -11.83
CA LEU A 228 -13.33 7.03 -10.80
C LEU A 228 -11.98 7.75 -10.95
N PHE A 229 -10.97 7.10 -11.55
CA PHE A 229 -9.62 7.64 -11.77
C PHE A 229 -9.24 7.56 -13.26
N PRO A 230 -9.92 8.29 -14.16
CA PRO A 230 -9.72 8.17 -15.61
C PRO A 230 -8.34 8.61 -16.09
N GLU A 231 -7.67 9.44 -15.30
CA GLU A 231 -6.33 9.95 -15.60
C GLU A 231 -5.20 9.03 -15.11
N GLU A 232 -5.52 8.03 -14.28
CA GLU A 232 -4.54 7.12 -13.71
C GLU A 232 -4.68 5.73 -14.31
N LYS A 233 -3.55 5.09 -14.62
CA LYS A 233 -3.53 3.70 -15.06
C LYS A 233 -3.73 2.78 -13.86
N ILE A 234 -4.93 2.22 -13.73
CA ILE A 234 -5.21 1.19 -12.72
C ILE A 234 -4.61 -0.14 -13.17
N SER A 235 -3.83 -0.77 -12.29
CA SER A 235 -3.15 -2.03 -12.60
C SER A 235 -4.14 -3.13 -13.01
N GLU A 236 -3.74 -3.92 -14.01
CA GLU A 236 -4.51 -5.09 -14.47
C GLU A 236 -4.28 -6.34 -13.62
N GLU A 237 -3.35 -6.25 -12.67
CA GLU A 237 -2.96 -7.35 -11.77
C GLU A 237 -4.11 -7.76 -10.82
N TRP A 238 -5.03 -6.82 -10.49
CA TRP A 238 -6.14 -7.07 -9.57
C TRP A 238 -7.49 -6.86 -10.23
N SER A 239 -8.43 -7.80 -10.00
CA SER A 239 -9.79 -7.73 -10.53
C SER A 239 -10.71 -6.86 -9.68
N SER A 240 -10.43 -6.74 -8.38
CA SER A 240 -11.25 -6.04 -7.41
C SER A 240 -10.43 -5.28 -6.36
N TYR A 241 -11.07 -4.31 -5.73
CA TYR A 241 -10.51 -3.46 -4.68
C TYR A 241 -11.46 -3.39 -3.49
N VAL A 242 -10.92 -3.38 -2.29
CA VAL A 242 -11.66 -2.96 -1.11
C VAL A 242 -11.79 -1.45 -1.13
N CYS A 243 -12.98 -0.95 -0.89
CA CYS A 243 -13.27 0.45 -0.64
C CYS A 243 -13.60 0.63 0.84
N LEU A 244 -12.72 1.33 1.57
CA LEU A 244 -12.98 1.79 2.93
C LEU A 244 -13.39 3.26 2.86
N SER A 245 -14.58 3.59 3.35
CA SER A 245 -15.05 4.97 3.37
C SER A 245 -15.31 5.45 4.79
N VAL A 246 -14.98 6.73 5.02
CA VAL A 246 -15.26 7.45 6.25
C VAL A 246 -16.07 8.69 5.87
N THR A 247 -17.33 8.73 6.32
CA THR A 247 -18.28 9.82 6.02
C THR A 247 -18.63 10.56 7.28
N ASP A 248 -18.47 11.87 7.27
CA ASP A 248 -18.91 12.78 8.33
C ASP A 248 -20.03 13.70 7.85
N THR A 249 -20.79 14.23 8.81
CA THR A 249 -21.80 15.28 8.57
C THR A 249 -21.34 16.64 9.07
N GLY A 250 -20.04 16.90 9.01
CA GLY A 250 -19.42 18.11 9.52
C GLY A 250 -19.55 19.32 8.58
N CYS A 251 -18.68 20.31 8.78
CA CYS A 251 -18.71 21.58 8.03
C CYS A 251 -18.44 21.43 6.53
N GLY A 252 -17.82 20.34 6.10
CA GLY A 252 -17.40 20.15 4.70
C GLY A 252 -16.27 21.08 4.27
N MET A 253 -15.93 21.02 2.98
CA MET A 253 -14.84 21.80 2.37
C MET A 253 -15.26 22.40 1.04
N ASP A 254 -14.67 23.55 0.68
CA ASP A 254 -14.80 24.14 -0.65
C ASP A 254 -13.84 23.49 -1.66
N LYS A 255 -13.98 23.86 -2.92
CA LYS A 255 -13.18 23.29 -4.01
C LYS A 255 -11.69 23.65 -3.92
N GLU A 256 -11.38 24.83 -3.42
CA GLU A 256 -10.00 25.29 -3.27
C GLU A 256 -9.30 24.48 -2.16
N THR A 257 -9.92 24.36 -1.01
CA THR A 257 -9.43 23.49 0.08
C THR A 257 -9.23 22.05 -0.39
N MET A 258 -10.21 21.48 -1.12
CA MET A 258 -10.16 20.11 -1.63
C MET A 258 -8.95 19.84 -2.54
N GLN A 259 -8.42 20.82 -3.24
CA GLN A 259 -7.23 20.65 -4.09
C GLN A 259 -5.95 20.49 -3.29
N HIS A 260 -5.91 21.02 -2.06
CA HIS A 260 -4.69 21.10 -1.26
C HIS A 260 -4.67 20.16 -0.04
N ILE A 261 -5.77 19.44 0.26
CA ILE A 261 -5.89 18.63 1.51
C ILE A 261 -4.82 17.53 1.67
N PHE A 262 -4.21 17.08 0.58
CA PHE A 262 -3.13 16.09 0.61
C PHE A 262 -1.73 16.70 0.56
N GLU A 263 -1.63 18.04 0.51
CA GLU A 263 -0.35 18.72 0.57
C GLU A 263 0.20 18.72 2.01
N PRO A 264 1.49 18.42 2.21
CA PRO A 264 2.10 18.48 3.53
C PRO A 264 1.99 19.88 4.14
N PHE A 265 1.66 19.93 5.45
CA PHE A 265 1.45 21.15 6.25
C PHE A 265 0.23 21.99 5.89
N PHE A 266 -0.56 21.59 4.91
CA PHE A 266 -1.81 22.27 4.62
C PHE A 266 -2.83 22.00 5.74
N THR A 267 -3.37 23.06 6.31
CA THR A 267 -4.41 23.00 7.35
C THR A 267 -5.29 24.24 7.33
N THR A 268 -6.59 24.04 7.52
CA THR A 268 -7.57 25.09 7.73
C THR A 268 -7.85 25.37 9.22
N LYS A 269 -7.21 24.59 10.12
CA LYS A 269 -7.32 24.75 11.57
C LYS A 269 -6.47 25.92 12.05
N LYS A 270 -6.82 26.47 13.24
CA LYS A 270 -6.03 27.54 13.86
C LYS A 270 -4.61 27.06 14.14
N THR A 271 -3.68 28.04 14.21
CA THR A 271 -2.28 27.77 14.51
C THR A 271 -2.16 26.97 15.82
N GLY A 272 -1.55 25.78 15.74
CA GLY A 272 -1.36 24.87 16.89
C GLY A 272 -2.44 23.77 17.05
N GLU A 273 -3.55 23.80 16.30
CA GLU A 273 -4.62 22.79 16.39
C GLU A 273 -4.52 21.69 15.33
N GLY A 274 -3.64 21.85 14.35
CA GLY A 274 -3.44 20.85 13.29
C GLY A 274 -2.04 20.93 12.70
N THR A 275 -1.41 19.77 12.50
CA THR A 275 -0.06 19.66 11.91
C THR A 275 -0.07 19.75 10.38
N GLY A 276 -1.23 19.57 9.73
CA GLY A 276 -1.34 19.48 8.27
C GLY A 276 -0.63 18.26 7.66
N LEU A 277 -0.19 17.29 8.46
CA LEU A 277 0.59 16.12 8.00
C LEU A 277 -0.26 14.85 7.88
N GLY A 278 -1.40 14.77 8.57
CA GLY A 278 -2.17 13.55 8.70
C GLY A 278 -2.69 12.99 7.37
N LEU A 279 -3.27 13.83 6.51
CA LEU A 279 -3.79 13.42 5.20
C LEU A 279 -2.68 13.19 4.17
N ALA A 280 -1.61 13.97 4.18
CA ALA A 280 -0.44 13.76 3.34
C ALA A 280 0.22 12.39 3.63
N LEU A 281 0.36 12.04 4.92
CA LEU A 281 0.86 10.73 5.34
C LEU A 281 -0.11 9.60 4.95
N ALA A 282 -1.42 9.82 5.06
CA ALA A 282 -2.42 8.86 4.63
C ALA A 282 -2.32 8.55 3.13
N ASP A 283 -2.21 9.58 2.28
CA ASP A 283 -2.01 9.40 0.83
C ASP A 283 -0.72 8.62 0.53
N GLN A 284 0.40 8.99 1.17
CA GLN A 284 1.68 8.30 1.01
C GLN A 284 1.59 6.81 1.41
N ILE A 285 0.99 6.48 2.56
CA ILE A 285 0.81 5.10 3.00
C ILE A 285 -0.03 4.34 1.98
N ILE A 286 -1.17 4.89 1.55
CA ILE A 286 -2.07 4.21 0.61
C ILE A 286 -1.40 3.99 -0.74
N ARG A 287 -0.64 4.95 -1.28
CA ARG A 287 0.16 4.78 -2.51
C ARG A 287 1.20 3.68 -2.37
N THR A 288 1.88 3.59 -1.22
CA THR A 288 2.86 2.52 -0.93
C THR A 288 2.19 1.13 -0.90
N HIS A 289 0.91 1.08 -0.50
CA HIS A 289 0.07 -0.12 -0.54
C HIS A 289 -0.62 -0.34 -1.91
N ARG A 290 -0.16 0.34 -2.97
CA ARG A 290 -0.71 0.25 -4.34
C ARG A 290 -2.19 0.64 -4.42
N GLY A 291 -2.68 1.34 -3.41
CA GLY A 291 -4.04 1.84 -3.29
C GLY A 291 -4.23 3.24 -3.85
N ARG A 292 -5.45 3.76 -3.67
CA ARG A 292 -5.85 5.12 -4.02
C ARG A 292 -6.67 5.74 -2.90
N ILE A 293 -6.56 7.06 -2.74
CA ILE A 293 -7.38 7.83 -1.82
C ILE A 293 -8.09 8.95 -2.57
N ARG A 294 -9.35 9.18 -2.23
CA ARG A 294 -10.19 10.24 -2.80
C ARG A 294 -11.05 10.86 -1.71
N ALA A 295 -11.40 12.12 -1.87
CA ALA A 295 -12.36 12.78 -1.01
C ALA A 295 -13.48 13.40 -1.85
N GLU A 296 -14.68 13.43 -1.26
CA GLU A 296 -15.84 14.18 -1.77
C GLU A 296 -16.37 15.02 -0.64
N SER A 297 -16.57 16.33 -0.87
CA SER A 297 -17.02 17.24 0.16
C SER A 297 -17.95 18.31 -0.40
N THR A 298 -18.87 18.74 0.45
CA THR A 298 -19.75 19.88 0.16
C THR A 298 -19.89 20.69 1.44
N ILE A 299 -19.66 22.00 1.35
CA ILE A 299 -19.81 22.90 2.51
C ILE A 299 -21.19 22.72 3.15
N GLY A 300 -21.21 22.55 4.48
CA GLY A 300 -22.42 22.36 5.29
C GLY A 300 -23.10 20.99 5.15
N ARG A 301 -22.54 20.05 4.40
CA ARG A 301 -23.08 18.68 4.25
C ARG A 301 -22.14 17.60 4.78
N GLY A 302 -20.85 17.94 4.95
CA GLY A 302 -19.83 17.02 5.41
C GLY A 302 -18.88 16.54 4.32
N THR A 303 -18.09 15.54 4.66
CA THR A 303 -17.03 14.98 3.79
C THR A 303 -17.11 13.46 3.80
N THR A 304 -16.78 12.85 2.66
CA THR A 304 -16.52 11.41 2.55
C THR A 304 -15.13 11.20 1.99
N PHE A 305 -14.29 10.50 2.74
CA PHE A 305 -13.01 9.97 2.26
C PHE A 305 -13.18 8.52 1.83
N TYR A 306 -12.61 8.17 0.68
CA TYR A 306 -12.58 6.82 0.13
C TYR A 306 -11.14 6.36 0.02
N VAL A 307 -10.85 5.19 0.57
CA VAL A 307 -9.56 4.50 0.48
C VAL A 307 -9.76 3.21 -0.28
N TYR A 308 -9.07 3.05 -1.39
CA TYR A 308 -9.13 1.87 -2.24
C TYR A 308 -7.84 1.07 -2.11
N LEU A 309 -7.94 -0.21 -1.79
CA LEU A 309 -6.81 -1.12 -1.66
C LEU A 309 -7.05 -2.36 -2.51
N PRO A 310 -6.04 -2.87 -3.24
CA PRO A 310 -6.21 -4.08 -4.05
C PRO A 310 -6.55 -5.27 -3.15
N VAL A 311 -7.59 -6.03 -3.54
CA VAL A 311 -7.96 -7.27 -2.84
C VAL A 311 -6.91 -8.32 -3.12
N LEU A 312 -6.43 -8.96 -2.08
CA LEU A 312 -5.62 -10.16 -2.21
C LEU A 312 -6.53 -11.32 -2.62
N GLU A 313 -6.47 -11.74 -3.88
CA GLU A 313 -7.30 -12.85 -4.33
C GLU A 313 -6.90 -14.14 -3.64
N GLN A 314 -7.84 -14.80 -2.97
CA GLN A 314 -7.59 -16.08 -2.27
C GLN A 314 -6.99 -17.17 -3.17
N GLN A 315 -7.18 -17.08 -4.49
CA GLN A 315 -6.52 -17.96 -5.45
C GLN A 315 -5.01 -17.70 -5.54
N GLN A 316 -4.57 -16.44 -5.50
CA GLN A 316 -3.14 -16.12 -5.48
C GLN A 316 -2.49 -16.49 -4.14
N GLU A 317 -3.22 -16.37 -3.03
CA GLU A 317 -2.75 -16.84 -1.72
C GLU A 317 -2.59 -18.37 -1.71
N ARG A 318 -3.56 -19.12 -2.24
CA ARG A 318 -3.47 -20.58 -2.37
C ARG A 318 -2.38 -21.01 -3.37
N GLU A 319 -2.24 -20.32 -4.50
CA GLU A 319 -1.20 -20.61 -5.49
C GLU A 319 0.18 -20.20 -4.98
N GLN A 320 0.35 -19.03 -4.35
CA GLN A 320 1.63 -18.65 -3.74
C GLN A 320 2.00 -19.50 -2.54
N LEU A 321 1.05 -19.99 -1.77
CA LEU A 321 1.25 -20.92 -0.66
C LEU A 321 1.42 -22.38 -1.14
N GLN A 322 0.79 -22.79 -2.26
CA GLN A 322 0.94 -24.12 -2.87
C GLN A 322 2.20 -24.25 -3.73
N TRP A 323 2.74 -23.15 -4.28
CA TRP A 323 3.95 -23.18 -5.09
C TRP A 323 5.20 -23.22 -4.20
N GLY A 324 5.62 -24.44 -3.81
CA GLY A 324 6.95 -24.71 -3.26
C GLY A 324 7.06 -25.10 -1.79
N VAL A 325 5.97 -25.26 -1.05
CA VAL A 325 6.02 -26.00 0.23
C VAL A 325 5.56 -27.42 -0.05
N ASP A 326 6.48 -28.37 0.14
CA ASP A 326 6.17 -29.80 0.06
C ASP A 326 5.05 -30.06 1.08
N SER A 327 3.87 -30.49 0.62
CA SER A 327 2.69 -30.78 1.47
C SER A 327 2.96 -31.83 2.55
N LYS A 328 4.16 -32.39 2.56
CA LYS A 328 4.67 -33.35 3.54
C LYS A 328 5.51 -32.74 4.64
N LEU A 329 5.70 -31.39 4.67
CA LEU A 329 6.49 -30.75 5.72
C LEU A 329 5.87 -30.94 7.10
N ARG A 330 6.68 -31.41 8.03
CA ARG A 330 6.34 -31.53 9.44
C ARG A 330 7.00 -30.41 10.21
N ILE A 331 6.19 -29.56 10.80
CA ILE A 331 6.61 -28.35 11.50
C ILE A 331 6.40 -28.59 13.00
N LEU A 332 7.43 -28.32 13.80
CA LEU A 332 7.35 -28.28 15.25
C LEU A 332 7.43 -26.80 15.69
N ALA A 333 6.35 -26.28 16.27
CA ALA A 333 6.29 -24.94 16.82
C ALA A 333 6.38 -24.97 18.35
N ALA A 334 7.30 -24.20 18.92
CA ALA A 334 7.55 -24.14 20.35
C ALA A 334 7.50 -22.68 20.84
N ASP A 335 6.53 -22.38 21.72
CA ASP A 335 6.33 -21.03 22.30
C ASP A 335 5.67 -21.21 23.68
N ASP A 336 6.00 -20.41 24.68
CA ASP A 336 5.36 -20.46 26.00
C ASP A 336 3.95 -19.83 25.98
N ASN A 337 3.60 -19.11 24.93
CA ASN A 337 2.30 -18.53 24.70
C ASN A 337 1.39 -19.47 23.89
N ASN A 338 0.50 -20.17 24.58
CA ASN A 338 -0.43 -21.10 23.94
C ASN A 338 -1.30 -20.44 22.83
N LYS A 339 -1.62 -19.14 22.94
CA LYS A 339 -2.41 -18.43 21.91
C LYS A 339 -1.66 -18.35 20.57
N VAL A 340 -0.33 -18.18 20.62
CA VAL A 340 0.52 -18.19 19.42
C VAL A 340 0.53 -19.59 18.82
N LEU A 341 0.68 -20.61 19.64
CA LEU A 341 0.67 -22.02 19.20
C LEU A 341 -0.67 -22.42 18.57
N ASP A 342 -1.79 -22.09 19.22
CA ASP A 342 -3.14 -22.38 18.71
C ASP A 342 -3.40 -21.70 17.35
N LEU A 343 -2.92 -20.45 17.19
CA LEU A 343 -3.05 -19.70 15.93
C LEU A 343 -2.22 -20.35 14.82
N LEU A 344 -0.94 -20.65 15.10
CA LEU A 344 -0.05 -21.29 14.14
C LEU A 344 -0.53 -22.69 13.75
N ASP A 345 -1.00 -23.49 14.71
CA ASP A 345 -1.56 -24.81 14.42
C ASP A 345 -2.77 -24.72 13.50
N LYS A 346 -3.74 -23.85 13.85
CA LYS A 346 -4.95 -23.64 13.04
C LYS A 346 -4.64 -23.19 11.62
N ASP A 347 -3.78 -22.18 11.48
CA ASP A 347 -3.51 -21.56 10.19
C ASP A 347 -2.65 -22.46 9.28
N LEU A 348 -1.61 -23.11 9.83
CA LEU A 348 -0.75 -24.02 9.08
C LEU A 348 -1.46 -25.34 8.74
N SER A 349 -2.29 -25.87 9.66
CA SER A 349 -3.10 -27.08 9.42
C SER A 349 -4.18 -26.81 8.35
N ALA A 350 -4.75 -25.62 8.30
CA ALA A 350 -5.68 -25.19 7.23
C ALA A 350 -5.02 -25.17 5.84
N LEU A 351 -3.69 -25.01 5.78
CA LEU A 351 -2.88 -25.09 4.57
C LEU A 351 -2.43 -26.53 4.21
N GLY A 352 -2.89 -27.54 4.99
CA GLY A 352 -2.58 -28.96 4.75
C GLY A 352 -1.23 -29.40 5.25
N LEU A 353 -0.56 -28.62 6.11
CA LEU A 353 0.73 -28.96 6.70
C LEU A 353 0.56 -29.74 8.00
N SER A 354 1.53 -30.61 8.31
CA SER A 354 1.54 -31.34 9.57
C SER A 354 2.25 -30.50 10.64
N VAL A 355 1.49 -30.04 11.63
CA VAL A 355 2.00 -29.19 12.71
C VAL A 355 1.94 -29.95 14.05
N SER A 356 2.98 -29.81 14.84
CA SER A 356 2.98 -30.19 16.25
C SER A 356 3.40 -28.99 17.07
N THR A 357 2.73 -28.77 18.20
CA THR A 357 3.00 -27.63 19.07
C THR A 357 3.44 -28.07 20.43
N CYS A 358 4.30 -27.34 21.09
CA CYS A 358 4.68 -27.55 22.46
C CYS A 358 4.99 -26.25 23.20
N SER A 359 4.63 -26.18 24.47
CA SER A 359 4.89 -25.02 25.31
C SER A 359 6.03 -25.22 26.32
N ARG A 360 6.63 -26.40 26.35
CA ARG A 360 7.66 -26.76 27.35
C ARG A 360 8.89 -27.40 26.71
N ARG A 361 10.06 -26.99 27.17
CA ARG A 361 11.36 -27.48 26.65
C ARG A 361 11.54 -29.03 26.80
N GLY A 362 11.01 -29.62 27.87
CA GLY A 362 11.05 -31.09 28.09
C GLY A 362 10.24 -31.84 27.04
N GLU A 363 9.05 -31.34 26.73
CA GLU A 363 8.16 -31.87 25.72
C GLU A 363 8.76 -31.69 24.30
N LEU A 364 9.40 -30.56 24.03
CA LEU A 364 10.11 -30.31 22.79
C LEU A 364 11.17 -31.38 22.49
N ARG A 365 11.95 -31.76 23.49
CA ARG A 365 12.95 -32.85 23.35
C ARG A 365 12.30 -34.20 23.09
N GLN A 366 11.22 -34.50 23.81
CA GLN A 366 10.49 -35.78 23.63
C GLN A 366 9.89 -35.88 22.21
N LEU A 367 9.28 -34.81 21.71
CA LEU A 367 8.72 -34.79 20.38
C LEU A 367 9.80 -34.98 19.30
N LEU A 368 10.95 -34.32 19.43
CA LEU A 368 12.08 -34.49 18.52
C LEU A 368 12.67 -35.91 18.52
N GLU A 369 12.52 -36.67 19.63
CA GLU A 369 12.96 -38.07 19.73
C GLU A 369 11.92 -39.06 19.19
N GLN A 370 10.64 -38.72 19.29
CA GLN A 370 9.53 -39.61 18.91
C GLN A 370 9.24 -39.63 17.42
N GLN A 371 9.39 -38.44 16.76
CA GLN A 371 9.10 -38.32 15.34
C GLN A 371 10.04 -37.34 14.65
N PRO A 372 10.30 -37.54 13.36
CA PRO A 372 11.12 -36.59 12.59
C PRO A 372 10.32 -35.34 12.21
N PHE A 373 10.98 -34.16 12.31
CA PHE A 373 10.48 -32.86 11.84
C PHE A 373 11.41 -32.27 10.81
N ASP A 374 10.83 -31.54 9.87
CA ASP A 374 11.57 -30.87 8.80
C ASP A 374 11.89 -29.41 9.18
N VAL A 375 11.06 -28.82 10.05
CA VAL A 375 11.21 -27.44 10.53
C VAL A 375 10.96 -27.38 12.03
N LEU A 376 11.81 -26.61 12.72
CA LEU A 376 11.60 -26.15 14.09
C LEU A 376 11.43 -24.66 14.10
N ALA A 377 10.27 -24.17 14.53
CA ALA A 377 10.03 -22.78 14.87
C ALA A 377 9.99 -22.64 16.38
N ILE A 378 10.98 -21.95 16.96
CA ILE A 378 11.14 -21.86 18.42
C ILE A 378 11.17 -20.42 18.89
N ASP A 379 10.49 -20.13 19.99
CA ASP A 379 10.57 -18.83 20.65
C ASP A 379 12.00 -18.54 21.14
N GLU A 380 12.43 -17.27 20.98
CA GLU A 380 13.73 -16.76 21.44
C GLU A 380 13.99 -17.06 22.93
N SER A 381 12.93 -16.96 23.75
CA SER A 381 13.03 -17.05 25.22
C SER A 381 12.11 -18.14 25.81
N LEU A 382 12.10 -19.33 25.22
CA LEU A 382 11.25 -20.43 25.71
C LEU A 382 11.58 -20.79 27.17
N MET A 383 10.68 -20.42 28.10
CA MET A 383 10.80 -20.67 29.53
C MET A 383 12.14 -20.23 30.16
N SER A 384 12.53 -18.97 29.93
CA SER A 384 13.74 -18.34 30.47
C SER A 384 15.07 -18.95 29.98
N SER A 385 15.05 -19.67 28.87
CA SER A 385 16.26 -20.18 28.21
C SER A 385 16.28 -19.78 26.75
N SER A 386 17.47 -19.50 26.22
CA SER A 386 17.66 -19.08 24.84
C SER A 386 17.23 -20.16 23.85
N GLY A 387 16.34 -19.80 22.90
CA GLY A 387 15.98 -20.63 21.75
C GLY A 387 17.16 -20.86 20.82
N VAL A 388 18.09 -19.89 20.73
CA VAL A 388 19.34 -19.99 19.97
C VAL A 388 20.24 -21.08 20.57
N ASP A 389 20.40 -21.11 21.89
CA ASP A 389 21.18 -22.14 22.58
C ASP A 389 20.60 -23.55 22.36
N PHE A 390 19.26 -23.64 22.34
CA PHE A 390 18.62 -24.89 22.03
C PHE A 390 18.91 -25.34 20.59
N CYS A 391 18.80 -24.44 19.62
CA CYS A 391 19.15 -24.71 18.23
C CYS A 391 20.61 -25.15 18.07
N MET A 392 21.54 -24.51 18.79
CA MET A 392 22.95 -24.88 18.83
C MET A 392 23.15 -26.31 19.35
N ALA A 393 22.48 -26.65 20.43
CA ALA A 393 22.60 -28.00 21.06
C ALA A 393 22.07 -29.14 20.18
N ILE A 394 21.06 -28.89 19.34
CA ILE A 394 20.45 -29.91 18.49
C ILE A 394 21.03 -29.97 17.06
N ARG A 395 21.81 -28.98 16.64
CA ARG A 395 22.35 -28.85 15.27
C ARG A 395 23.05 -30.12 14.78
N GLY A 396 23.90 -30.70 15.60
CA GLY A 396 24.66 -31.94 15.25
C GLY A 396 23.79 -33.18 15.17
N ARG A 397 22.66 -33.21 15.90
CA ARG A 397 21.75 -34.39 15.95
C ARG A 397 20.70 -34.37 14.83
N TYR A 398 20.32 -33.17 14.36
CA TYR A 398 19.29 -32.97 13.32
C TYR A 398 19.80 -32.03 12.22
N PRO A 399 20.82 -32.45 11.42
CA PRO A 399 21.48 -31.54 10.47
C PRO A 399 20.60 -31.12 9.31
N GLY A 400 19.57 -31.89 8.96
CA GLY A 400 18.64 -31.57 7.85
C GLY A 400 17.41 -30.77 8.27
N MET A 401 17.27 -30.43 9.57
CA MET A 401 16.12 -29.68 10.06
C MET A 401 16.35 -28.17 9.96
N THR A 402 15.41 -27.45 9.34
CA THR A 402 15.42 -25.98 9.28
C THR A 402 15.04 -25.40 10.65
N ARG A 403 15.88 -24.52 11.21
CA ARG A 403 15.71 -23.91 12.54
C ARG A 403 15.40 -22.44 12.41
N ILE A 404 14.20 -22.05 12.84
CA ILE A 404 13.71 -20.66 12.78
C ILE A 404 13.43 -20.18 14.19
N VAL A 405 13.98 -19.03 14.57
CA VAL A 405 13.72 -18.39 15.87
C VAL A 405 12.61 -17.36 15.72
N MET A 406 11.60 -17.42 16.57
CA MET A 406 10.54 -16.43 16.69
C MET A 406 10.93 -15.42 17.78
N THR A 407 11.08 -14.14 17.43
CA THR A 407 11.59 -13.10 18.33
C THR A 407 10.72 -11.86 18.31
N ASN A 408 10.75 -11.04 19.36
CA ASN A 408 10.11 -9.73 19.39
C ASN A 408 10.93 -8.66 18.65
N ALA A 409 12.26 -8.82 18.61
CA ALA A 409 13.17 -7.95 17.89
C ALA A 409 14.46 -8.71 17.54
N PRO A 410 15.03 -8.57 16.34
CA PRO A 410 16.28 -9.23 15.98
C PRO A 410 17.45 -8.67 16.84
N THR A 411 17.86 -9.44 17.82
CA THR A 411 19.03 -9.14 18.66
C THR A 411 20.32 -9.42 17.90
N ARG A 412 21.44 -8.85 18.36
CA ARG A 412 22.76 -9.14 17.79
C ARG A 412 23.09 -10.63 17.85
N GLU A 413 22.67 -11.30 18.92
CA GLU A 413 22.84 -12.74 19.11
C GLU A 413 22.13 -13.56 18.02
N ILE A 414 20.89 -13.22 17.66
CA ILE A 414 20.12 -13.89 16.60
C ILE A 414 20.76 -13.68 15.23
N VAL A 415 21.21 -12.45 14.93
CA VAL A 415 21.88 -12.14 13.66
C VAL A 415 23.21 -12.89 13.54
N ASP A 416 24.00 -12.94 14.61
CA ASP A 416 25.25 -13.68 14.68
C ASP A 416 25.01 -15.22 14.58
N ALA A 417 23.97 -15.74 15.25
CA ALA A 417 23.58 -17.15 15.18
C ALA A 417 23.20 -17.58 13.75
N ARG A 418 22.51 -16.71 13.01
CA ARG A 418 22.20 -16.92 11.59
C ARG A 418 23.47 -16.95 10.73
N SER A 419 24.36 -15.96 10.89
CA SER A 419 25.61 -15.88 10.12
C SER A 419 26.54 -17.08 10.34
N HIS A 420 26.51 -17.69 11.52
CA HIS A 420 27.26 -18.89 11.86
C HIS A 420 26.50 -20.22 11.57
N GLY A 421 25.31 -20.14 10.97
CA GLY A 421 24.48 -21.30 10.62
C GLY A 421 23.98 -22.10 11.82
N VAL A 422 23.89 -21.50 13.01
CA VAL A 422 23.24 -22.11 14.19
C VAL A 422 21.73 -22.16 13.97
N ILE A 423 21.16 -21.09 13.42
CA ILE A 423 19.79 -21.02 12.95
C ILE A 423 19.79 -20.71 11.44
N ASP A 424 18.73 -21.13 10.75
CA ASP A 424 18.58 -20.94 9.31
C ASP A 424 17.78 -19.65 9.00
N GLY A 425 17.08 -19.11 10.02
CA GLY A 425 16.34 -17.85 9.91
C GLY A 425 15.69 -17.43 11.21
N TYR A 426 15.07 -16.26 11.18
CA TYR A 426 14.23 -15.77 12.29
C TYR A 426 12.98 -15.06 11.75
N VAL A 427 11.93 -15.01 12.58
CA VAL A 427 10.67 -14.30 12.30
C VAL A 427 10.35 -13.40 13.47
N VAL A 428 9.95 -12.15 13.17
CA VAL A 428 9.56 -11.19 14.20
C VAL A 428 8.09 -11.37 14.57
N LYS A 429 7.80 -11.42 15.88
CA LYS A 429 6.43 -11.50 16.41
C LYS A 429 5.66 -10.21 16.17
N PRO A 430 4.35 -10.27 15.84
CA PRO A 430 3.49 -11.44 15.82
C PRO A 430 3.74 -12.33 14.60
N VAL A 431 3.88 -13.67 14.84
CA VAL A 431 4.16 -14.64 13.79
C VAL A 431 2.85 -15.10 13.16
N SER A 432 2.73 -14.93 11.83
CA SER A 432 1.66 -15.53 11.03
C SER A 432 2.16 -16.79 10.29
N ALA A 433 1.24 -17.63 9.82
CA ALA A 433 1.59 -18.76 8.98
C ALA A 433 2.32 -18.34 7.72
N SER A 434 1.92 -17.22 7.09
CA SER A 434 2.53 -16.69 5.87
C SER A 434 3.97 -16.23 6.10
N THR A 435 4.26 -15.49 7.18
CA THR A 435 5.61 -15.04 7.52
C THR A 435 6.54 -16.21 7.84
N LEU A 436 6.03 -17.19 8.59
CA LEU A 436 6.80 -18.40 8.91
C LEU A 436 7.14 -19.21 7.65
N LEU A 437 6.16 -19.43 6.76
CA LEU A 437 6.37 -20.15 5.52
C LEU A 437 7.31 -19.41 4.54
N ALA A 438 7.21 -18.10 4.45
CA ALA A 438 8.13 -17.27 3.66
C ALA A 438 9.59 -17.45 4.15
N GLN A 439 9.80 -17.44 5.48
CA GLN A 439 11.12 -17.66 6.07
C GLN A 439 11.62 -19.10 5.85
N ILE A 440 10.75 -20.12 5.99
CA ILE A 440 11.10 -21.51 5.69
C ILE A 440 11.60 -21.65 4.25
N ARG A 441 10.91 -21.01 3.30
CA ARG A 441 11.28 -21.04 1.87
C ARG A 441 12.63 -20.38 1.60
N SER A 442 12.88 -19.21 2.18
CA SER A 442 14.16 -18.51 2.01
C SER A 442 15.32 -19.31 2.57
N SER A 443 15.14 -19.97 3.71
CA SER A 443 16.15 -20.76 4.39
C SER A 443 16.46 -22.11 3.72
N ARG A 444 15.57 -22.63 2.85
CA ARG A 444 15.75 -23.91 2.13
C ARG A 444 16.29 -23.76 0.70
N LYS A 445 16.38 -22.52 0.19
CA LYS A 445 16.92 -22.23 -1.15
C LYS A 445 18.43 -22.01 -1.16
N GLU A 446 19.05 -21.86 0.01
CA GLU A 446 20.49 -21.83 0.21
C GLU A 446 20.99 -23.22 0.67
#